data_fe9da38b438c41718f5dccb42d94ceda
#
_entry.id   fe9da38b438c41718f5dccb42d94ceda
#
_cell.length_a   1.000
_cell.length_b   1.000
_cell.length_c   1.000
_cell.angle_alpha   90.00
_cell.angle_beta   90.00
_cell.angle_gamma   90.00
#
_symmetry.space_group_name_H-M   'P 1'
#
loop_
_entity.id
_entity.type
_entity.pdbx_description
1 polymer ?
#
loop_
_entity_poly.entity_id
_entity_poly.type
_entity_poly.pdbx_seq_one_letter_code
_entity_poly.pdbx_strand_id
1 'polypeptide(L)'
;MILDAHSHVHDPLDPQLSALDDAGVDRAVLFLTRPHPERATDVASLRREMSVLEDALKGGADDGYARAWREFDAALAAHPGRFLGFGSVRLGRPAEETMAAVERDVVGRGLYGIGELTPPPDRADLIEPVLQASHEHGALPVVVHGYAPTTAADVRTLAALASRYPQVPLIISQLAGANWLEAIELARDTPNLFLELSTATLIFAVRLAIQELPTRTLFGSDAPYGDPVVARTTVERVTPPGEVRDRVLGGNLAELLGLR
;
A
#
# COMPACT_ATOMS: atom_id res chain seq x y z
N MET A 1 -16.83 -10.65 1.20
CA MET A 1 -15.51 -10.72 0.54
C MET A 1 -14.51 -9.99 1.41
N ILE A 2 -13.40 -10.64 1.76
CA ILE A 2 -12.30 -10.07 2.55
C ILE A 2 -11.17 -9.73 1.58
N LEU A 3 -10.76 -8.46 1.59
CA LEU A 3 -9.73 -7.94 0.70
C LEU A 3 -8.59 -7.36 1.51
N ASP A 4 -7.40 -7.89 1.33
CA ASP A 4 -6.17 -7.36 1.90
C ASP A 4 -5.68 -6.19 1.01
N ALA A 5 -5.63 -4.99 1.56
CA ALA A 5 -5.24 -3.79 0.80
C ALA A 5 -3.72 -3.63 0.66
N HIS A 6 -2.91 -4.53 1.25
CA HIS A 6 -1.46 -4.37 1.26
C HIS A 6 -0.71 -5.69 1.40
N SER A 7 -0.11 -6.15 0.34
CA SER A 7 0.78 -7.31 0.32
C SER A 7 1.85 -7.14 -0.76
N HIS A 8 3.05 -7.64 -0.50
CA HIS A 8 4.15 -7.63 -1.48
C HIS A 8 4.34 -9.02 -2.08
N VAL A 9 4.94 -9.07 -3.27
CA VAL A 9 5.28 -10.36 -3.90
C VAL A 9 6.21 -11.16 -3.00
N HIS A 10 5.86 -12.42 -2.71
CA HIS A 10 6.76 -13.37 -2.05
C HIS A 10 7.52 -14.22 -3.05
N ASP A 11 8.69 -14.66 -2.67
CA ASP A 11 9.40 -15.69 -3.41
C ASP A 11 10.00 -16.73 -2.44
N PRO A 12 9.45 -17.95 -2.38
CA PRO A 12 8.40 -18.48 -3.25
C PRO A 12 6.98 -17.93 -2.90
N LEU A 13 6.06 -18.03 -3.88
CA LEU A 13 4.70 -17.48 -3.77
C LEU A 13 3.74 -18.36 -2.93
N ASP A 14 3.97 -19.69 -2.88
CA ASP A 14 3.06 -20.62 -2.19
C ASP A 14 2.82 -20.28 -0.70
N PRO A 15 3.82 -19.89 0.10
CA PRO A 15 3.61 -19.46 1.47
C PRO A 15 2.68 -18.24 1.59
N GLN A 16 2.73 -17.29 0.65
CA GLN A 16 1.83 -16.14 0.62
C GLN A 16 0.39 -16.57 0.41
N LEU A 17 0.15 -17.46 -0.55
CA LEU A 17 -1.19 -17.98 -0.82
C LEU A 17 -1.75 -18.74 0.39
N SER A 18 -0.92 -19.56 1.04
CA SER A 18 -1.31 -20.28 2.26
C SER A 18 -1.68 -19.32 3.39
N ALA A 19 -0.88 -18.27 3.62
CA ALA A 19 -1.16 -17.26 4.65
C ALA A 19 -2.46 -16.49 4.38
N LEU A 20 -2.75 -16.16 3.12
CA LEU A 20 -4.01 -15.54 2.71
C LEU A 20 -5.20 -16.48 2.93
N ASP A 21 -5.03 -17.79 2.61
CA ASP A 21 -6.08 -18.82 2.83
C ASP A 21 -6.35 -19.02 4.32
N ASP A 22 -5.31 -19.12 5.15
CA ASP A 22 -5.41 -19.23 6.61
C ASP A 22 -6.13 -18.01 7.23
N ALA A 23 -5.92 -16.83 6.66
CA ALA A 23 -6.63 -15.61 7.04
C ALA A 23 -8.03 -15.49 6.43
N GLY A 24 -8.43 -16.39 5.53
CA GLY A 24 -9.71 -16.32 4.79
C GLY A 24 -9.78 -15.06 3.90
N VAL A 25 -8.65 -14.59 3.38
CA VAL A 25 -8.58 -13.47 2.45
C VAL A 25 -8.90 -13.96 1.04
N ASP A 26 -9.91 -13.39 0.42
CA ASP A 26 -10.33 -13.76 -0.93
C ASP A 26 -9.35 -13.23 -2.00
N ARG A 27 -8.93 -11.96 -1.87
CA ARG A 27 -7.99 -11.31 -2.79
C ARG A 27 -7.10 -10.31 -2.02
N ALA A 28 -5.89 -10.08 -2.54
CA ALA A 28 -4.96 -9.11 -1.98
C ALA A 28 -4.50 -8.10 -3.05
N VAL A 29 -4.34 -6.85 -2.65
CA VAL A 29 -3.55 -5.87 -3.42
C VAL A 29 -2.10 -6.32 -3.37
N LEU A 30 -1.47 -6.42 -4.54
CA LEU A 30 -0.10 -6.85 -4.68
C LEU A 30 0.77 -5.70 -5.14
N PHE A 31 1.84 -5.43 -4.39
CA PHE A 31 2.86 -4.45 -4.73
C PHE A 31 4.15 -5.13 -5.19
N LEU A 32 4.89 -4.43 -6.05
CA LEU A 32 6.25 -4.82 -6.38
C LEU A 32 7.13 -4.73 -5.12
N THR A 33 8.07 -5.66 -4.99
CA THR A 33 9.09 -5.58 -3.95
C THR A 33 10.48 -5.83 -4.51
N ARG A 34 11.49 -5.26 -3.89
CA ARG A 34 12.90 -5.53 -4.20
C ARG A 34 13.52 -6.48 -3.20
N PRO A 35 13.34 -6.28 -1.87
CA PRO A 35 13.80 -7.25 -0.89
C PRO A 35 12.80 -8.39 -0.69
N HIS A 36 13.31 -9.54 -0.30
CA HIS A 36 12.52 -10.71 0.06
C HIS A 36 12.88 -11.16 1.49
N PRO A 37 12.39 -10.43 2.52
CA PRO A 37 12.72 -10.73 3.92
C PRO A 37 12.29 -12.13 4.36
N GLU A 38 11.28 -12.71 3.72
CA GLU A 38 10.81 -14.08 3.96
C GLU A 38 11.85 -15.16 3.63
N ARG A 39 12.85 -14.84 2.82
CA ARG A 39 13.98 -15.74 2.51
C ARG A 39 15.04 -15.77 3.63
N ALA A 40 14.99 -14.81 4.54
CA ALA A 40 16.01 -14.69 5.56
C ALA A 40 15.85 -15.79 6.63
N THR A 41 16.95 -16.47 6.95
CA THR A 41 17.03 -17.51 7.98
C THR A 41 17.78 -17.06 9.23
N ASP A 42 18.46 -15.92 9.15
CA ASP A 42 19.20 -15.28 10.23
C ASP A 42 19.33 -13.77 10.02
N VAL A 43 19.84 -13.05 11.03
CA VAL A 43 20.02 -11.58 10.97
C VAL A 43 20.97 -11.16 9.84
N ALA A 44 21.97 -11.96 9.51
CA ALA A 44 22.95 -11.61 8.48
C ALA A 44 22.32 -11.70 7.07
N SER A 45 21.53 -12.74 6.82
CA SER A 45 20.77 -12.89 5.57
C SER A 45 19.69 -11.80 5.43
N LEU A 46 18.99 -11.48 6.52
CA LEU A 46 18.02 -10.36 6.51
C LEU A 46 18.69 -9.03 6.16
N ARG A 47 19.86 -8.74 6.73
CA ARG A 47 20.60 -7.50 6.40
C ARG A 47 20.99 -7.44 4.92
N ARG A 48 21.34 -8.58 4.32
CA ARG A 48 21.65 -8.63 2.88
C ARG A 48 20.41 -8.37 2.03
N GLU A 49 19.28 -8.97 2.37
CA GLU A 49 18.02 -8.71 1.67
C GLU A 49 17.61 -7.22 1.78
N MET A 50 17.65 -6.67 2.99
CA MET A 50 17.25 -5.26 3.20
C MET A 50 18.23 -4.26 2.59
N SER A 51 19.51 -4.60 2.38
CA SER A 51 20.47 -3.72 1.72
C SER A 51 20.07 -3.38 0.27
N VAL A 52 19.35 -4.27 -0.41
CA VAL A 52 18.80 -4.02 -1.76
C VAL A 52 17.87 -2.80 -1.77
N LEU A 53 17.05 -2.65 -0.72
CA LEU A 53 16.17 -1.50 -0.57
C LEU A 53 16.96 -0.22 -0.28
N GLU A 54 17.96 -0.29 0.60
CA GLU A 54 18.82 0.87 0.89
C GLU A 54 19.57 1.37 -0.34
N ASP A 55 20.11 0.46 -1.14
CA ASP A 55 20.83 0.79 -2.38
C ASP A 55 19.87 1.39 -3.43
N ALA A 56 18.65 0.89 -3.51
CA ALA A 56 17.62 1.44 -4.38
C ALA A 56 17.22 2.87 -3.99
N LEU A 57 17.08 3.14 -2.69
CA LEU A 57 16.76 4.49 -2.17
C LEU A 57 17.91 5.47 -2.40
N LYS A 58 19.16 4.99 -2.49
CA LYS A 58 20.35 5.79 -2.82
C LYS A 58 20.57 5.99 -4.31
N GLY A 59 19.72 5.41 -5.18
CA GLY A 59 19.82 5.55 -6.65
C GLY A 59 20.88 4.68 -7.30
N GLY A 60 21.16 3.51 -6.76
CA GLY A 60 22.08 2.51 -7.32
C GLY A 60 21.77 2.14 -8.78
N ALA A 61 22.78 1.80 -9.58
CA ALA A 61 22.64 1.52 -11.01
C ALA A 61 21.81 0.25 -11.30
N ASP A 62 21.92 -0.78 -10.45
CA ASP A 62 21.04 -1.96 -10.45
C ASP A 62 20.23 -1.97 -9.16
N ASP A 63 19.05 -1.39 -9.24
CA ASP A 63 18.12 -1.25 -8.13
C ASP A 63 17.12 -2.44 -8.02
N GLY A 64 17.30 -3.50 -8.79
CA GLY A 64 16.42 -4.66 -8.81
C GLY A 64 15.01 -4.40 -9.38
N TYR A 65 14.76 -3.21 -9.93
CA TYR A 65 13.42 -2.81 -10.38
C TYR A 65 12.87 -3.69 -11.50
N ALA A 66 13.73 -4.03 -12.48
CA ALA A 66 13.34 -4.92 -13.58
C ALA A 66 13.04 -6.36 -13.12
N ARG A 67 13.74 -6.85 -12.07
CA ARG A 67 13.46 -8.14 -11.45
C ARG A 67 12.11 -8.09 -10.73
N ALA A 68 11.88 -7.08 -9.90
CA ALA A 68 10.63 -6.90 -9.18
C ALA A 68 9.41 -6.88 -10.11
N TRP A 69 9.51 -6.23 -11.26
CA TRP A 69 8.46 -6.25 -12.28
C TRP A 69 8.22 -7.66 -12.86
N ARG A 70 9.27 -8.42 -13.14
CA ARG A 70 9.10 -9.80 -13.67
C ARG A 70 8.43 -10.72 -12.64
N GLU A 71 8.83 -10.63 -11.38
CA GLU A 71 8.26 -11.40 -10.28
C GLU A 71 6.79 -11.04 -10.07
N PHE A 72 6.46 -9.75 -10.08
CA PHE A 72 5.10 -9.24 -10.00
C PHE A 72 4.21 -9.71 -11.17
N ASP A 73 4.69 -9.57 -12.41
CA ASP A 73 3.95 -10.03 -13.59
C ASP A 73 3.70 -11.54 -13.54
N ALA A 74 4.70 -12.32 -13.09
CA ALA A 74 4.58 -13.77 -12.92
C ALA A 74 3.52 -14.14 -11.86
N ALA A 75 3.49 -13.45 -10.71
CA ALA A 75 2.51 -13.68 -9.66
C ALA A 75 1.08 -13.37 -10.13
N LEU A 76 0.88 -12.24 -10.80
CA LEU A 76 -0.43 -11.88 -11.36
C LEU A 76 -0.90 -12.88 -12.43
N ALA A 77 -0.02 -13.31 -13.31
CA ALA A 77 -0.35 -14.27 -14.36
C ALA A 77 -0.67 -15.66 -13.81
N ALA A 78 0.05 -16.10 -12.77
CA ALA A 78 -0.18 -17.41 -12.14
C ALA A 78 -1.49 -17.45 -11.34
N HIS A 79 -1.91 -16.33 -10.74
CA HIS A 79 -3.07 -16.29 -9.84
C HIS A 79 -3.97 -15.06 -10.09
N PRO A 80 -4.57 -14.93 -11.29
CA PRO A 80 -5.32 -13.73 -11.70
C PRO A 80 -6.58 -13.49 -10.84
N GLY A 81 -7.09 -14.53 -10.16
CA GLY A 81 -8.23 -14.44 -9.25
C GLY A 81 -7.88 -14.04 -7.83
N ARG A 82 -6.59 -14.04 -7.45
CA ARG A 82 -6.14 -13.81 -6.06
C ARG A 82 -5.50 -12.45 -5.86
N PHE A 83 -4.94 -11.84 -6.89
CA PHE A 83 -4.21 -10.59 -6.75
C PHE A 83 -4.83 -9.43 -7.54
N LEU A 84 -4.74 -8.25 -6.97
CA LEU A 84 -5.09 -6.95 -7.55
C LEU A 84 -3.80 -6.15 -7.69
N GLY A 85 -3.24 -6.11 -8.89
CA GLY A 85 -1.94 -5.47 -9.09
C GLY A 85 -1.99 -3.95 -8.95
N PHE A 86 -1.05 -3.39 -8.19
CA PHE A 86 -0.74 -1.96 -8.14
C PHE A 86 0.67 -1.76 -8.69
N GLY A 87 0.81 -0.87 -9.67
CA GLY A 87 2.09 -0.63 -10.32
C GLY A 87 2.87 0.50 -9.64
N SER A 88 4.19 0.39 -9.60
CA SER A 88 5.05 1.43 -9.04
C SER A 88 5.70 2.25 -10.15
N VAL A 89 6.03 3.51 -9.87
CA VAL A 89 6.80 4.40 -10.74
C VAL A 89 7.95 5.04 -9.96
N ARG A 90 9.00 5.44 -10.69
CA ARG A 90 10.15 6.11 -10.06
C ARG A 90 9.80 7.54 -9.68
N LEU A 91 10.03 7.91 -8.43
CA LEU A 91 9.85 9.27 -7.93
C LEU A 91 11.00 10.20 -8.35
N GLY A 92 10.73 11.50 -8.34
CA GLY A 92 11.72 12.54 -8.64
C GLY A 92 12.07 12.66 -10.14
N ARG A 93 11.22 12.13 -11.01
CA ARG A 93 11.32 12.33 -12.47
C ARG A 93 10.50 13.54 -12.90
N PRO A 94 10.81 14.16 -14.05
CA PRO A 94 9.96 15.18 -14.65
C PRO A 94 8.51 14.70 -14.81
N ALA A 95 7.55 15.61 -14.72
CA ALA A 95 6.12 15.29 -14.76
C ALA A 95 5.74 14.51 -16.04
N GLU A 96 6.30 14.90 -17.19
CA GLU A 96 6.07 14.19 -18.47
C GLU A 96 6.56 12.74 -18.46
N GLU A 97 7.74 12.49 -17.87
CA GLU A 97 8.28 11.13 -17.72
C GLU A 97 7.44 10.30 -16.75
N THR A 98 6.96 10.93 -15.65
CA THR A 98 6.08 10.28 -14.68
C THR A 98 4.75 9.93 -15.33
N MET A 99 4.16 10.83 -16.11
CA MET A 99 2.93 10.61 -16.87
C MET A 99 3.08 9.41 -17.82
N ALA A 100 4.12 9.42 -18.64
CA ALA A 100 4.40 8.34 -19.59
C ALA A 100 4.65 6.98 -18.87
N ALA A 101 5.27 7.01 -17.69
CA ALA A 101 5.49 5.81 -16.89
C ALA A 101 4.17 5.27 -16.32
N VAL A 102 3.30 6.12 -15.79
CA VAL A 102 1.97 5.72 -15.29
C VAL A 102 1.13 5.14 -16.44
N GLU A 103 1.08 5.82 -17.58
CA GLU A 103 0.36 5.33 -18.76
C GLU A 103 0.85 3.94 -19.21
N ARG A 104 2.16 3.78 -19.34
CA ARG A 104 2.76 2.52 -19.84
C ARG A 104 2.69 1.39 -18.82
N ASP A 105 3.09 1.66 -17.56
CA ASP A 105 3.38 0.63 -16.56
C ASP A 105 2.18 0.33 -15.65
N VAL A 106 1.17 1.19 -15.61
CA VAL A 106 -0.03 1.00 -14.79
C VAL A 106 -1.26 0.86 -15.68
N VAL A 107 -1.62 1.92 -16.41
CA VAL A 107 -2.84 1.97 -17.23
C VAL A 107 -2.78 0.95 -18.37
N GLY A 108 -1.69 0.93 -19.13
CA GLY A 108 -1.48 0.01 -20.25
C GLY A 108 -1.44 -1.47 -19.85
N ARG A 109 -1.20 -1.75 -18.55
CA ARG A 109 -1.23 -3.10 -17.99
C ARG A 109 -2.57 -3.46 -17.34
N GLY A 110 -3.52 -2.52 -17.26
CA GLY A 110 -4.82 -2.72 -16.61
C GLY A 110 -4.72 -2.94 -15.11
N LEU A 111 -3.74 -2.31 -14.45
CA LEU A 111 -3.57 -2.39 -13.01
C LEU A 111 -4.58 -1.49 -12.28
N TYR A 112 -4.88 -1.81 -11.04
CA TYR A 112 -5.94 -1.20 -10.25
C TYR A 112 -5.54 0.13 -9.57
N GLY A 113 -4.25 0.42 -9.44
CA GLY A 113 -3.75 1.61 -8.76
C GLY A 113 -2.23 1.76 -8.88
N ILE A 114 -1.70 2.76 -8.19
CA ILE A 114 -0.29 3.14 -8.21
C ILE A 114 0.28 3.02 -6.80
N GLY A 115 1.36 2.27 -6.64
CA GLY A 115 2.05 2.10 -5.34
C GLY A 115 2.74 0.74 -5.19
N GLU A 116 3.31 0.47 -4.02
CA GLU A 116 3.52 1.38 -2.91
C GLU A 116 4.65 2.38 -3.25
N LEU A 117 4.43 3.65 -3.00
CA LEU A 117 5.42 4.70 -3.26
C LEU A 117 6.10 5.10 -1.96
N THR A 118 7.43 5.08 -1.93
CA THR A 118 8.23 5.40 -0.73
C THR A 118 9.11 6.62 -1.02
N PRO A 119 8.61 7.84 -0.81
CA PRO A 119 9.45 9.04 -0.93
C PRO A 119 10.52 9.05 0.18
N PRO A 120 11.68 9.68 -0.06
CA PRO A 120 12.64 9.96 1.02
C PRO A 120 11.99 10.81 2.12
N PRO A 121 12.53 10.81 3.35
CA PRO A 121 11.98 11.62 4.44
C PRO A 121 11.91 13.10 4.07
N ASP A 122 10.83 13.76 4.45
CA ASP A 122 10.51 15.16 4.16
C ASP A 122 10.39 15.49 2.66
N ARG A 123 10.13 14.47 1.82
CA ARG A 123 10.01 14.62 0.38
C ARG A 123 8.71 14.01 -0.18
N ALA A 124 7.63 14.03 0.59
CA ALA A 124 6.32 13.62 0.08
C ALA A 124 5.81 14.49 -1.08
N ASP A 125 6.42 15.67 -1.29
CA ASP A 125 6.19 16.52 -2.46
C ASP A 125 6.43 15.78 -3.80
N LEU A 126 7.33 14.82 -3.82
CA LEU A 126 7.64 13.99 -5.00
C LEU A 126 6.47 13.14 -5.50
N ILE A 127 5.41 13.01 -4.71
CA ILE A 127 4.19 12.28 -5.09
C ILE A 127 3.30 13.12 -6.03
N GLU A 128 3.44 14.44 -6.04
CA GLU A 128 2.54 15.32 -6.80
C GLU A 128 2.43 14.98 -8.30
N PRO A 129 3.54 14.72 -9.05
CA PRO A 129 3.44 14.32 -10.45
C PRO A 129 2.68 13.00 -10.66
N VAL A 130 2.71 12.09 -9.65
CA VAL A 130 1.97 10.83 -9.71
C VAL A 130 0.47 11.07 -9.50
N LEU A 131 0.09 11.97 -8.58
CA LEU A 131 -1.31 12.35 -8.38
C LEU A 131 -1.89 13.04 -9.63
N GLN A 132 -1.10 13.91 -10.27
CA GLN A 132 -1.48 14.51 -11.53
C GLN A 132 -1.71 13.44 -12.61
N ALA A 133 -0.78 12.50 -12.77
CA ALA A 133 -0.91 11.41 -13.73
C ALA A 133 -2.14 10.52 -13.42
N SER A 134 -2.35 10.18 -12.14
CA SER A 134 -3.53 9.43 -11.72
C SER A 134 -4.83 10.16 -12.07
N HIS A 135 -4.89 11.47 -11.80
CA HIS A 135 -6.06 12.30 -12.11
C HIS A 135 -6.40 12.26 -13.61
N GLU A 136 -5.41 12.38 -14.48
CA GLU A 136 -5.59 12.36 -15.94
C GLU A 136 -5.98 10.98 -16.48
N HIS A 137 -5.65 9.90 -15.76
CA HIS A 137 -5.96 8.52 -16.13
C HIS A 137 -7.13 7.90 -15.32
N GLY A 138 -8.11 8.71 -14.92
CA GLY A 138 -9.33 8.20 -14.31
C GLY A 138 -9.28 8.11 -12.79
N ALA A 139 -8.37 8.84 -12.14
CA ALA A 139 -8.25 8.95 -10.69
C ALA A 139 -7.97 7.60 -9.98
N LEU A 140 -7.01 6.85 -10.50
CA LEU A 140 -6.56 5.60 -9.90
C LEU A 140 -6.07 5.84 -8.45
N PRO A 141 -6.37 4.94 -7.49
CA PRO A 141 -5.85 5.06 -6.13
C PRO A 141 -4.33 5.10 -6.09
N VAL A 142 -3.78 5.95 -5.24
CA VAL A 142 -2.33 6.08 -5.01
C VAL A 142 -2.01 5.68 -3.58
N VAL A 143 -1.13 4.69 -3.40
CA VAL A 143 -0.69 4.20 -2.09
C VAL A 143 0.71 4.70 -1.80
N VAL A 144 0.88 5.30 -0.62
CA VAL A 144 2.15 5.85 -0.14
C VAL A 144 2.51 5.19 1.19
N HIS A 145 3.76 4.77 1.29
CA HIS A 145 4.35 4.18 2.49
C HIS A 145 4.20 5.12 3.70
N GLY A 146 3.63 4.61 4.77
CA GLY A 146 3.30 5.39 5.97
C GLY A 146 4.21 5.16 7.18
N TYR A 147 4.99 4.05 7.20
CA TYR A 147 5.93 3.78 8.27
C TYR A 147 7.25 4.55 8.05
N ALA A 148 8.25 4.36 8.93
CA ALA A 148 9.55 4.97 8.71
C ALA A 148 10.10 4.60 7.31
N PRO A 149 10.62 5.55 6.53
CA PRO A 149 11.11 6.89 6.92
C PRO A 149 10.07 8.04 6.84
N THR A 150 8.79 7.79 6.67
CA THR A 150 7.74 8.83 6.57
C THR A 150 7.66 9.66 7.85
N THR A 151 7.82 10.97 7.73
CA THR A 151 7.81 11.91 8.83
C THR A 151 6.42 12.53 9.06
N ALA A 152 6.22 13.23 10.17
CA ALA A 152 5.01 14.01 10.39
C ALA A 152 4.83 15.13 9.35
N ALA A 153 5.94 15.71 8.85
CA ALA A 153 5.91 16.71 7.78
C ALA A 153 5.41 16.08 6.47
N ASP A 154 5.81 14.84 6.17
CA ASP A 154 5.31 14.11 5.01
C ASP A 154 3.81 13.85 5.10
N VAL A 155 3.31 13.43 6.26
CA VAL A 155 1.86 13.18 6.48
C VAL A 155 1.05 14.45 6.21
N ARG A 156 1.51 15.61 6.70
CA ARG A 156 0.87 16.90 6.41
C ARG A 156 0.92 17.26 4.91
N THR A 157 2.06 17.00 4.26
CA THR A 157 2.23 17.24 2.82
C THR A 157 1.29 16.34 2.02
N LEU A 158 1.16 15.06 2.37
CA LEU A 158 0.24 14.13 1.72
C LEU A 158 -1.23 14.58 1.87
N ALA A 159 -1.64 15.04 3.05
CA ALA A 159 -2.99 15.57 3.25
C ALA A 159 -3.25 16.85 2.41
N ALA A 160 -2.26 17.75 2.32
CA ALA A 160 -2.35 18.93 1.47
C ALA A 160 -2.42 18.57 -0.03
N LEU A 161 -1.66 17.57 -0.47
CA LEU A 161 -1.72 17.05 -1.83
C LEU A 161 -3.07 16.38 -2.11
N ALA A 162 -3.59 15.55 -1.21
CA ALA A 162 -4.91 14.95 -1.34
C ALA A 162 -5.99 16.03 -1.52
N SER A 163 -5.94 17.10 -0.73
CA SER A 163 -6.88 18.23 -0.86
C SER A 163 -6.76 18.95 -2.21
N ARG A 164 -5.58 18.95 -2.82
CA ARG A 164 -5.32 19.56 -4.14
C ARG A 164 -5.82 18.69 -5.30
N TYR A 165 -5.85 17.38 -5.11
CA TYR A 165 -6.33 16.37 -6.06
C TYR A 165 -7.56 15.62 -5.51
N PRO A 166 -8.70 16.29 -5.28
CA PRO A 166 -9.81 15.73 -4.49
C PRO A 166 -10.49 14.52 -5.14
N GLN A 167 -10.23 14.26 -6.41
CA GLN A 167 -10.79 13.12 -7.14
C GLN A 167 -9.89 11.88 -7.04
N VAL A 168 -8.61 12.06 -6.68
CA VAL A 168 -7.66 10.94 -6.56
C VAL A 168 -7.69 10.41 -5.13
N PRO A 169 -8.06 9.13 -4.92
CA PRO A 169 -7.93 8.52 -3.62
C PRO A 169 -6.46 8.38 -3.25
N LEU A 170 -6.04 9.01 -2.15
CA LEU A 170 -4.70 8.87 -1.59
C LEU A 170 -4.77 7.99 -0.35
N ILE A 171 -3.98 6.94 -0.31
CA ILE A 171 -3.94 5.97 0.78
C ILE A 171 -2.58 6.09 1.47
N ILE A 172 -2.58 6.39 2.77
CA ILE A 172 -1.37 6.28 3.60
C ILE A 172 -1.39 4.89 4.25
N SER A 173 -0.40 4.07 3.92
CA SER A 173 -0.29 2.71 4.46
C SER A 173 0.21 2.70 5.91
N GLN A 174 0.14 1.53 6.55
CA GLN A 174 0.69 1.24 7.88
C GLN A 174 0.19 2.23 8.97
N LEU A 175 -1.03 2.75 8.80
CA LEU A 175 -1.64 3.76 9.69
C LEU A 175 -0.69 4.95 9.98
N ALA A 176 0.14 5.33 8.98
CA ALA A 176 1.17 6.37 9.12
C ALA A 176 2.20 6.12 10.25
N GLY A 177 2.38 4.88 10.68
CA GLY A 177 3.38 4.48 11.67
C GLY A 177 3.28 5.24 13.00
N ALA A 178 4.35 5.94 13.39
CA ALA A 178 4.37 6.76 14.61
C ALA A 178 3.49 8.01 14.54
N ASN A 179 3.08 8.43 13.32
CA ASN A 179 2.29 9.64 13.08
C ASN A 179 0.78 9.36 13.01
N TRP A 180 0.34 8.18 13.46
CA TRP A 180 -1.02 7.68 13.33
C TRP A 180 -2.11 8.66 13.84
N LEU A 181 -1.85 9.38 14.94
CA LEU A 181 -2.83 10.30 15.50
C LEU A 181 -3.07 11.49 14.57
N GLU A 182 -1.99 12.14 14.13
CA GLU A 182 -2.07 13.25 13.18
C GLU A 182 -2.68 12.82 11.84
N ALA A 183 -2.36 11.60 11.39
CA ALA A 183 -2.94 11.05 10.15
C ALA A 183 -4.46 10.87 10.26
N ILE A 184 -4.99 10.40 11.40
CA ILE A 184 -6.44 10.31 11.63
C ILE A 184 -7.08 11.70 11.61
N GLU A 185 -6.49 12.68 12.32
CA GLU A 185 -6.99 14.06 12.38
C GLU A 185 -7.05 14.69 10.98
N LEU A 186 -5.98 14.59 10.20
CA LEU A 186 -5.91 15.11 8.83
C LEU A 186 -6.88 14.39 7.89
N ALA A 187 -7.01 13.07 8.01
CA ALA A 187 -7.92 12.31 7.16
C ALA A 187 -9.39 12.63 7.44
N ARG A 188 -9.77 13.04 8.65
CA ARG A 188 -11.14 13.50 8.95
C ARG A 188 -11.54 14.66 8.06
N ASP A 189 -10.63 15.61 7.87
CA ASP A 189 -10.85 16.85 7.13
C ASP A 189 -10.58 16.72 5.62
N THR A 190 -10.03 15.57 5.18
CA THR A 190 -9.62 15.32 3.78
C THR A 190 -10.39 14.11 3.23
N PRO A 191 -11.52 14.31 2.50
CA PRO A 191 -12.46 13.24 2.13
C PRO A 191 -11.88 12.11 1.27
N ASN A 192 -10.86 12.38 0.47
CA ASN A 192 -10.19 11.41 -0.40
C ASN A 192 -8.90 10.84 0.20
N LEU A 193 -8.63 11.10 1.48
CA LEU A 193 -7.51 10.51 2.21
C LEU A 193 -7.98 9.28 2.98
N PHE A 194 -7.36 8.14 2.69
CA PHE A 194 -7.64 6.83 3.28
C PHE A 194 -6.46 6.40 4.15
N LEU A 195 -6.75 5.60 5.18
CA LEU A 195 -5.73 5.00 6.03
C LEU A 195 -5.80 3.47 5.92
N GLU A 196 -4.67 2.84 5.64
CA GLU A 196 -4.56 1.40 5.58
C GLU A 196 -3.85 0.89 6.85
N LEU A 197 -4.29 -0.24 7.42
CA LEU A 197 -4.00 -0.65 8.79
C LEU A 197 -2.83 -1.63 8.95
N SER A 198 -2.15 -2.02 7.87
CA SER A 198 -1.07 -3.02 7.97
C SER A 198 0.00 -2.59 8.99
N THR A 199 0.62 -3.57 9.63
CA THR A 199 1.65 -3.38 10.66
C THR A 199 1.29 -2.42 11.80
N ALA A 200 0.03 -1.96 11.91
CA ALA A 200 -0.42 -1.13 13.01
C ALA A 200 -0.52 -1.94 14.32
N THR A 201 0.49 -1.80 15.18
CA THR A 201 0.63 -2.61 16.41
C THR A 201 -0.14 -2.06 17.62
N LEU A 202 -0.53 -0.78 17.59
CA LEU A 202 -1.28 -0.16 18.67
C LEU A 202 -2.79 -0.40 18.50
N ILE A 203 -3.32 -1.37 19.21
CA ILE A 203 -4.73 -1.78 19.10
C ILE A 203 -5.73 -0.63 19.29
N PHE A 204 -5.45 0.31 20.19
CA PHE A 204 -6.32 1.48 20.38
C PHE A 204 -6.25 2.47 19.20
N ALA A 205 -5.10 2.58 18.53
CA ALA A 205 -4.96 3.40 17.33
C ALA A 205 -5.80 2.84 16.17
N VAL A 206 -5.75 1.52 15.96
CA VAL A 206 -6.60 0.81 14.98
C VAL A 206 -8.08 1.05 15.29
N ARG A 207 -8.49 0.89 16.56
CA ARG A 207 -9.87 1.15 16.97
C ARG A 207 -10.31 2.58 16.67
N LEU A 208 -9.47 3.58 17.01
CA LEU A 208 -9.79 4.99 16.77
C LEU A 208 -9.88 5.31 15.28
N ALA A 209 -8.94 4.81 14.45
CA ALA A 209 -8.99 4.99 13.00
C ALA A 209 -10.32 4.46 12.43
N ILE A 210 -10.74 3.26 12.82
CA ILE A 210 -12.00 2.67 12.36
C ILE A 210 -13.22 3.46 12.86
N GLN A 211 -13.21 3.95 14.10
CA GLN A 211 -14.31 4.73 14.67
C GLN A 211 -14.47 6.10 14.00
N GLU A 212 -13.37 6.79 13.74
CA GLU A 212 -13.36 8.12 13.11
C GLU A 212 -13.58 8.05 11.60
N LEU A 213 -13.11 6.97 10.94
CA LEU A 213 -13.07 6.83 9.49
C LEU A 213 -13.62 5.47 9.01
N PRO A 214 -14.85 5.07 9.39
CA PRO A 214 -15.37 3.73 9.11
C PRO A 214 -15.47 3.38 7.62
N THR A 215 -15.57 4.38 6.75
CA THR A 215 -15.66 4.23 5.29
C THR A 215 -14.35 4.49 4.55
N ARG A 216 -13.29 4.88 5.28
CA ARG A 216 -11.99 5.26 4.71
C ARG A 216 -10.81 4.58 5.40
N THR A 217 -11.08 3.56 6.21
CA THR A 217 -10.07 2.68 6.80
C THR A 217 -10.08 1.36 6.06
N LEU A 218 -8.91 0.89 5.66
CA LEU A 218 -8.69 -0.32 4.86
C LEU A 218 -7.93 -1.36 5.68
N PHE A 219 -8.40 -2.60 5.69
CA PHE A 219 -7.64 -3.72 6.20
C PHE A 219 -6.49 -4.05 5.25
N GLY A 220 -5.29 -4.31 5.79
CA GLY A 220 -4.14 -4.81 5.07
C GLY A 220 -3.16 -5.52 5.98
N SER A 221 -2.32 -6.37 5.41
CA SER A 221 -1.36 -7.19 6.17
C SER A 221 0.08 -6.71 6.09
N ASP A 222 0.48 -6.13 4.96
CA ASP A 222 1.89 -5.84 4.62
C ASP A 222 2.76 -7.12 4.61
N ALA A 223 2.15 -8.26 4.20
CA ALA A 223 2.91 -9.49 4.07
C ALA A 223 4.03 -9.33 3.02
N PRO A 224 5.29 -9.77 3.30
CA PRO A 224 5.75 -10.63 4.39
C PRO A 224 6.21 -9.87 5.66
N TYR A 225 6.11 -8.55 5.73
CA TYR A 225 6.51 -7.76 6.91
C TYR A 225 5.51 -7.93 8.05
N GLY A 226 4.24 -8.17 7.73
CA GLY A 226 3.19 -8.50 8.65
C GLY A 226 2.52 -9.82 8.29
N ASP A 227 1.48 -10.20 9.03
CA ASP A 227 0.77 -11.46 8.90
C ASP A 227 -0.73 -11.21 8.71
N PRO A 228 -1.37 -11.76 7.65
CA PRO A 228 -2.78 -11.49 7.36
C PRO A 228 -3.74 -12.02 8.43
N VAL A 229 -3.42 -13.13 9.14
CA VAL A 229 -4.24 -13.64 10.24
C VAL A 229 -4.21 -12.68 11.42
N VAL A 230 -3.00 -12.17 11.77
CA VAL A 230 -2.83 -11.21 12.86
C VAL A 230 -3.52 -9.90 12.54
N ALA A 231 -3.32 -9.37 11.34
CA ALA A 231 -3.94 -8.12 10.90
C ALA A 231 -5.48 -8.21 10.90
N ARG A 232 -6.05 -9.28 10.34
CA ARG A 232 -7.49 -9.55 10.38
C ARG A 232 -8.00 -9.66 11.81
N THR A 233 -7.34 -10.47 12.65
CA THR A 233 -7.71 -10.65 14.06
C THR A 233 -7.70 -9.32 14.81
N THR A 234 -6.77 -8.41 14.51
CA THR A 234 -6.71 -7.07 15.11
C THR A 234 -7.97 -6.27 14.79
N VAL A 235 -8.40 -6.23 13.54
CA VAL A 235 -9.66 -5.56 13.13
C VAL A 235 -10.86 -6.20 13.83
N GLU A 236 -10.96 -7.53 13.81
CA GLU A 236 -12.05 -8.26 14.44
C GLU A 236 -12.10 -8.06 15.97
N ARG A 237 -10.96 -7.86 16.61
CA ARG A 237 -10.88 -7.61 18.05
C ARG A 237 -11.42 -6.25 18.45
N VAL A 238 -11.26 -5.23 17.59
CA VAL A 238 -11.64 -3.85 17.92
C VAL A 238 -12.99 -3.44 17.33
N THR A 239 -13.58 -4.27 16.46
CA THR A 239 -14.88 -4.01 15.84
C THR A 239 -15.85 -5.17 16.13
N PRO A 240 -17.09 -4.90 16.58
CA PRO A 240 -18.11 -5.95 16.65
C PRO A 240 -18.47 -6.43 15.23
N PRO A 241 -19.01 -7.66 15.09
CA PRO A 241 -19.60 -8.12 13.82
C PRO A 241 -20.66 -7.13 13.32
N GLY A 242 -20.64 -6.83 12.02
CA GLY A 242 -21.60 -5.92 11.39
C GLY A 242 -20.99 -5.07 10.29
N GLU A 243 -21.76 -4.14 9.78
CA GLU A 243 -21.44 -3.36 8.58
C GLU A 243 -20.05 -2.68 8.62
N VAL A 244 -19.68 -2.06 9.75
CA VAL A 244 -18.37 -1.38 9.87
C VAL A 244 -17.22 -2.37 9.70
N ARG A 245 -17.31 -3.55 10.36
CA ARG A 245 -16.30 -4.60 10.20
C ARG A 245 -16.21 -5.08 8.75
N ASP A 246 -17.36 -5.34 8.13
CA ASP A 246 -17.42 -5.84 6.75
C ASP A 246 -16.86 -4.80 5.76
N ARG A 247 -17.13 -3.51 6.00
CA ARG A 247 -16.54 -2.42 5.23
C ARG A 247 -15.03 -2.38 5.36
N VAL A 248 -14.49 -2.41 6.56
CA VAL A 248 -13.05 -2.34 6.81
C VAL A 248 -12.32 -3.55 6.26
N LEU A 249 -12.89 -4.77 6.43
CA LEU A 249 -12.27 -6.02 5.97
C LEU A 249 -12.28 -6.20 4.44
N GLY A 250 -13.02 -5.37 3.70
CA GLY A 250 -12.99 -5.47 2.24
C GLY A 250 -13.97 -4.56 1.51
N GLY A 251 -15.09 -4.19 2.12
CA GLY A 251 -16.11 -3.36 1.48
C GLY A 251 -15.59 -2.01 1.00
N ASN A 252 -14.80 -1.31 1.83
CA ASN A 252 -14.21 -0.02 1.47
C ASN A 252 -13.25 -0.16 0.28
N LEU A 253 -12.39 -1.18 0.29
CA LEU A 253 -11.48 -1.42 -0.84
C LEU A 253 -12.24 -1.84 -2.10
N ALA A 254 -13.27 -2.68 -1.97
CA ALA A 254 -14.10 -3.09 -3.10
C ALA A 254 -14.80 -1.88 -3.76
N GLU A 255 -15.36 -0.98 -2.95
CA GLU A 255 -15.97 0.26 -3.43
C GLU A 255 -14.94 1.15 -4.13
N LEU A 256 -13.76 1.34 -3.51
CA LEU A 256 -12.67 2.14 -4.04
C LEU A 256 -12.17 1.65 -5.40
N LEU A 257 -12.11 0.33 -5.59
CA LEU A 257 -11.61 -0.30 -6.83
C LEU A 257 -12.73 -0.66 -7.83
N GLY A 258 -13.99 -0.33 -7.53
CA GLY A 258 -15.13 -0.66 -8.39
C GLY A 258 -15.35 -2.17 -8.56
N LEU A 259 -14.97 -2.98 -7.58
CA LEU A 259 -15.16 -4.44 -7.59
C LEU A 259 -16.61 -4.78 -7.26
N ARG A 260 -17.17 -5.74 -8.00
CA ARG A 260 -18.54 -6.24 -7.80
C ARG A 260 -18.56 -7.57 -7.06
#